data_6b4b4f87aab1795f4bcbfae1aa716a55
#
_entry.id   6b4b4f87aab1795f4bcbfae1aa716a55
#
_cell.length_a   1.000
_cell.length_b   1.000
_cell.length_c   1.000
_cell.angle_alpha   90.00
_cell.angle_beta   90.00
_cell.angle_gamma   90.00
#
_symmetry.space_group_name_H-M   'P 1'
#
loop_
_entity.id
_entity.type
_entity.pdbx_description
1 polymer ?
#
loop_
_entity_poly.entity_id
_entity_poly.type
_entity_poly.pdbx_seq_one_letter_code
_entity_poly.pdbx_strand_id
1 'polypeptide(L)'
;MPKILIATDSFDQVNGVSTTYRNILKFSRFQTLIIHPGMFRWTTFKIYPEVQICTEPFKVYKKIKLMNPTHIHIGTEGPIGLAARVYCKRYKIPYTTGYHTKFPEYLWKLARIPSPITYMYLRLFHQDSRAILTPSSSCKNELKDKGFRRVHVWTRGVADTLISKNKVFKKSGHIKVLYVGRVSREKNLEALCQYQDEFDISIVGDGPCLAAFKIKYPNVNFLGYRFGKDLADIYQSSNVFCFPSKTDTFGIVMIEALMNGLPVAAFRVTGPQDIVEHGRTGYLGNDLRKNIKDCMKLNRNDIKLHVKDRWSWKACVDILYKHLLKP
;
A
#
# COMPACT_ATOMS: atom_id res chain seq x y z
N MET A 1 -17.69 -25.86 0.26
CA MET A 1 -16.61 -25.00 -0.25
C MET A 1 -16.35 -23.89 0.75
N PRO A 2 -15.09 -23.40 0.90
CA PRO A 2 -14.80 -22.26 1.77
C PRO A 2 -15.58 -21.02 1.36
N LYS A 3 -16.22 -20.39 2.35
CA LYS A 3 -16.87 -19.08 2.21
C LYS A 3 -16.05 -18.08 3.01
N ILE A 4 -15.30 -17.24 2.30
CA ILE A 4 -14.33 -16.33 2.88
C ILE A 4 -14.96 -14.96 3.09
N LEU A 5 -14.74 -14.35 4.23
CA LEU A 5 -15.07 -12.95 4.49
C LEU A 5 -13.79 -12.13 4.69
N ILE A 6 -13.69 -11.02 3.99
CA ILE A 6 -12.69 -9.98 4.25
C ILE A 6 -13.36 -8.86 5.05
N ALA A 7 -12.85 -8.57 6.25
CA ALA A 7 -13.31 -7.49 7.11
C ALA A 7 -12.27 -6.38 7.13
N THR A 8 -12.61 -5.19 6.63
CA THR A 8 -11.64 -4.08 6.49
C THR A 8 -12.30 -2.72 6.71
N ASP A 9 -11.60 -1.81 7.37
CA ASP A 9 -11.99 -0.41 7.53
C ASP A 9 -11.52 0.47 6.34
N SER A 10 -10.86 -0.11 5.33
CA SER A 10 -10.33 0.59 4.16
C SER A 10 -10.68 -0.16 2.87
N PHE A 11 -11.71 0.31 2.14
CA PHE A 11 -12.12 -0.28 0.87
C PHE A 11 -12.58 0.76 -0.16
N ASP A 12 -13.33 1.77 0.27
CA ASP A 12 -13.93 2.77 -0.63
C ASP A 12 -12.93 3.85 -1.05
N GLN A 13 -11.84 4.00 -0.32
CA GLN A 13 -10.78 4.98 -0.58
C GLN A 13 -9.82 4.52 -1.69
N VAL A 14 -9.08 5.48 -2.27
CA VAL A 14 -7.99 5.20 -3.20
C VAL A 14 -6.68 5.09 -2.43
N ASN A 15 -6.31 3.86 -2.08
CA ASN A 15 -5.04 3.56 -1.39
C ASN A 15 -4.59 2.11 -1.62
N GLY A 16 -3.37 1.77 -1.18
CA GLY A 16 -2.79 0.44 -1.38
C GLY A 16 -3.55 -0.71 -0.71
N VAL A 17 -4.25 -0.45 0.41
CA VAL A 17 -5.05 -1.46 1.12
C VAL A 17 -6.31 -1.78 0.32
N SER A 18 -7.04 -0.75 -0.12
CA SER A 18 -8.23 -0.89 -0.98
C SER A 18 -7.90 -1.58 -2.29
N THR A 19 -6.79 -1.17 -2.94
CA THR A 19 -6.28 -1.80 -4.17
C THR A 19 -6.02 -3.30 -3.95
N THR A 20 -5.41 -3.66 -2.81
CA THR A 20 -5.15 -5.06 -2.46
C THR A 20 -6.45 -5.86 -2.39
N TYR A 21 -7.44 -5.40 -1.61
CA TYR A 21 -8.68 -6.18 -1.41
C TYR A 21 -9.57 -6.24 -2.64
N ARG A 22 -9.62 -5.18 -3.46
CA ARG A 22 -10.32 -5.20 -4.76
C ARG A 22 -9.72 -6.25 -5.69
N ASN A 23 -8.40 -6.35 -5.76
CA ASN A 23 -7.75 -7.36 -6.57
C ASN A 23 -7.90 -8.78 -6.00
N ILE A 24 -7.87 -8.96 -4.68
CA ILE A 24 -8.18 -10.26 -4.06
C ILE A 24 -9.58 -10.72 -4.46
N LEU A 25 -10.59 -9.86 -4.41
CA LEU A 25 -11.95 -10.20 -4.86
C LEU A 25 -11.96 -10.61 -6.33
N LYS A 26 -11.23 -9.88 -7.20
CA LYS A 26 -11.16 -10.15 -8.63
C LYS A 26 -10.48 -11.49 -8.97
N PHE A 27 -9.43 -11.86 -8.23
CA PHE A 27 -8.64 -13.08 -8.49
C PHE A 27 -8.99 -14.24 -7.54
N SER A 28 -10.03 -14.08 -6.72
CA SER A 28 -10.48 -15.13 -5.80
C SER A 28 -11.06 -16.34 -6.52
N ARG A 29 -10.68 -17.54 -6.04
CA ARG A 29 -11.21 -18.84 -6.53
C ARG A 29 -12.37 -19.36 -5.68
N PHE A 30 -12.62 -18.74 -4.54
CA PHE A 30 -13.67 -19.11 -3.60
C PHE A 30 -14.70 -18.00 -3.48
N GLN A 31 -15.89 -18.34 -2.97
CA GLN A 31 -16.88 -17.33 -2.63
C GLN A 31 -16.26 -16.37 -1.58
N THR A 32 -15.91 -15.17 -2.02
CA THR A 32 -15.28 -14.17 -1.18
C THR A 32 -16.16 -12.95 -1.06
N LEU A 33 -16.56 -12.64 0.16
CA LEU A 33 -17.36 -11.49 0.53
C LEU A 33 -16.48 -10.45 1.20
N ILE A 34 -16.91 -9.20 1.18
CA ILE A 34 -16.24 -8.12 1.88
C ILE A 34 -17.23 -7.37 2.78
N ILE A 35 -16.74 -6.89 3.92
CA ILE A 35 -17.45 -5.99 4.81
C ILE A 35 -16.57 -4.77 5.08
N HIS A 36 -17.13 -3.57 4.86
CA HIS A 36 -16.42 -2.30 4.88
C HIS A 36 -17.32 -1.14 5.37
N PRO A 37 -16.74 0.05 5.72
CA PRO A 37 -17.49 1.15 6.30
C PRO A 37 -18.70 1.61 5.50
N GLY A 38 -18.62 1.64 4.16
CA GLY A 38 -19.71 2.07 3.28
C GLY A 38 -21.02 1.27 3.43
N MET A 39 -21.01 0.13 4.15
CA MET A 39 -22.19 -0.66 4.47
C MET A 39 -22.91 -0.21 5.76
N PHE A 40 -22.36 0.77 6.48
CA PHE A 40 -22.82 1.19 7.83
C PHE A 40 -22.77 2.70 7.95
N ARG A 41 -23.24 3.23 9.09
CA ARG A 41 -22.94 4.60 9.45
C ARG A 41 -21.45 4.73 9.80
N TRP A 42 -20.82 5.80 9.32
CA TRP A 42 -19.42 6.08 9.54
C TRP A 42 -19.20 7.56 9.84
N THR A 43 -18.08 7.87 10.44
CA THR A 43 -17.56 9.22 10.66
C THR A 43 -16.13 9.31 10.13
N THR A 44 -15.54 10.51 10.11
CA THR A 44 -14.16 10.74 9.67
C THR A 44 -13.41 11.55 10.72
N PHE A 45 -12.09 11.48 10.68
CA PHE A 45 -11.26 12.45 11.39
C PHE A 45 -11.14 13.74 10.58
N LYS A 46 -11.23 14.92 11.24
CA LYS A 46 -11.04 16.23 10.57
C LYS A 46 -9.71 16.32 9.81
N ILE A 47 -8.65 15.70 10.34
CA ILE A 47 -7.30 15.69 9.74
C ILE A 47 -7.17 14.69 8.59
N TYR A 48 -7.99 13.62 8.58
CA TYR A 48 -8.02 12.58 7.56
C TYR A 48 -9.46 12.28 7.15
N PRO A 49 -10.10 13.20 6.44
CA PRO A 49 -11.52 13.09 6.08
C PRO A 49 -11.85 11.88 5.19
N GLU A 50 -10.85 11.33 4.53
CA GLU A 50 -11.00 10.11 3.73
C GLU A 50 -10.95 8.82 4.55
N VAL A 51 -10.53 8.84 5.83
CA VAL A 51 -10.53 7.66 6.69
C VAL A 51 -11.90 7.50 7.32
N GLN A 52 -12.68 6.58 6.78
CA GLN A 52 -14.01 6.24 7.28
C GLN A 52 -13.91 5.32 8.51
N ILE A 53 -14.55 5.71 9.59
CA ILE A 53 -14.61 4.95 10.85
C ILE A 53 -16.04 4.48 11.06
N CYS A 54 -16.27 3.18 11.02
CA CYS A 54 -17.58 2.60 11.30
C CYS A 54 -17.98 2.90 12.75
N THR A 55 -19.17 3.48 12.93
CA THR A 55 -19.73 3.83 14.25
C THR A 55 -20.72 2.78 14.78
N GLU A 56 -20.96 1.71 14.03
CA GLU A 56 -21.99 0.70 14.34
C GLU A 56 -21.41 -0.73 14.45
N PRO A 57 -20.42 -1.01 15.33
CA PRO A 57 -19.73 -2.31 15.41
C PRO A 57 -20.69 -3.48 15.71
N PHE A 58 -21.81 -3.24 16.42
CA PHE A 58 -22.83 -4.28 16.63
C PHE A 58 -23.56 -4.68 15.35
N LYS A 59 -23.82 -3.73 14.44
CA LYS A 59 -24.40 -4.06 13.13
C LYS A 59 -23.42 -4.83 12.27
N VAL A 60 -22.12 -4.49 12.34
CA VAL A 60 -21.04 -5.27 11.70
C VAL A 60 -21.10 -6.73 12.16
N TYR A 61 -21.11 -6.95 13.48
CA TYR A 61 -21.21 -8.30 14.06
C TYR A 61 -22.45 -9.07 13.57
N LYS A 62 -23.65 -8.45 13.59
CA LYS A 62 -24.90 -9.05 13.07
C LYS A 62 -24.78 -9.37 11.58
N LYS A 63 -24.19 -8.50 10.78
CA LYS A 63 -23.99 -8.68 9.35
C LYS A 63 -23.06 -9.87 9.06
N ILE A 64 -21.95 -10.00 9.82
CA ILE A 64 -21.04 -11.16 9.72
C ILE A 64 -21.80 -12.46 10.00
N LYS A 65 -22.64 -12.47 11.05
CA LYS A 65 -23.47 -13.64 11.41
C LYS A 65 -24.40 -14.04 10.27
N LEU A 66 -25.07 -13.08 9.63
CA LEU A 66 -25.94 -13.33 8.47
C LEU A 66 -25.16 -13.84 7.25
N MET A 67 -23.94 -13.34 7.04
CA MET A 67 -23.08 -13.80 5.96
C MET A 67 -22.57 -15.23 6.18
N ASN A 68 -22.53 -15.71 7.42
CA ASN A 68 -22.12 -17.06 7.82
C ASN A 68 -20.83 -17.54 7.14
N PRO A 69 -19.69 -16.84 7.33
CA PRO A 69 -18.43 -17.22 6.72
C PRO A 69 -17.81 -18.43 7.42
N THR A 70 -17.07 -19.25 6.66
CA THR A 70 -16.27 -20.37 7.23
C THR A 70 -14.88 -19.91 7.64
N HIS A 71 -14.35 -18.84 7.01
CA HIS A 71 -13.03 -18.27 7.24
C HIS A 71 -13.10 -16.75 7.13
N ILE A 72 -12.31 -16.05 7.94
CA ILE A 72 -12.28 -14.59 7.94
C ILE A 72 -10.84 -14.09 7.81
N HIS A 73 -10.61 -13.15 6.88
CA HIS A 73 -9.42 -12.33 6.86
C HIS A 73 -9.75 -10.94 7.40
N ILE A 74 -9.12 -10.55 8.51
CA ILE A 74 -9.27 -9.23 9.12
C ILE A 74 -8.19 -8.33 8.55
N GLY A 75 -8.59 -7.41 7.69
CA GLY A 75 -7.68 -6.61 6.89
C GLY A 75 -7.13 -5.38 7.59
N THR A 76 -7.79 -4.89 8.62
CA THR A 76 -7.41 -3.67 9.34
C THR A 76 -7.78 -3.77 10.82
N GLU A 77 -7.14 -2.95 11.64
CA GLU A 77 -7.24 -2.96 13.10
C GLU A 77 -8.30 -2.00 13.67
N GLY A 78 -9.16 -1.47 12.79
CA GLY A 78 -10.23 -0.55 13.16
C GLY A 78 -11.49 -1.23 13.69
N PRO A 79 -12.62 -0.48 13.83
CA PRO A 79 -13.87 -0.98 14.42
C PRO A 79 -14.46 -2.20 13.71
N ILE A 80 -14.37 -2.27 12.37
CA ILE A 80 -14.84 -3.43 11.59
C ILE A 80 -13.96 -4.65 11.87
N GLY A 81 -12.63 -4.46 11.87
CA GLY A 81 -11.69 -5.52 12.21
C GLY A 81 -11.90 -6.04 13.64
N LEU A 82 -12.14 -5.15 14.60
CA LEU A 82 -12.41 -5.52 16.00
C LEU A 82 -13.71 -6.33 16.13
N ALA A 83 -14.78 -5.89 15.48
CA ALA A 83 -16.06 -6.62 15.47
C ALA A 83 -15.92 -8.02 14.85
N ALA A 84 -15.16 -8.13 13.75
CA ALA A 84 -14.86 -9.42 13.12
C ALA A 84 -14.03 -10.33 14.04
N ARG A 85 -13.02 -9.77 14.74
CA ARG A 85 -12.22 -10.53 15.72
C ARG A 85 -13.08 -11.07 16.86
N VAL A 86 -13.98 -10.25 17.43
CA VAL A 86 -14.90 -10.69 18.48
C VAL A 86 -15.78 -11.83 17.98
N TYR A 87 -16.32 -11.71 16.76
CA TYR A 87 -17.10 -12.77 16.13
C TYR A 87 -16.28 -14.07 15.99
N CYS A 88 -15.05 -13.98 15.45
CA CYS A 88 -14.16 -15.13 15.29
C CYS A 88 -13.91 -15.86 16.61
N LYS A 89 -13.61 -15.10 17.67
CA LYS A 89 -13.37 -15.68 19.00
C LYS A 89 -14.63 -16.37 19.57
N ARG A 90 -15.81 -15.75 19.41
CA ARG A 90 -17.07 -16.27 19.94
C ARG A 90 -17.50 -17.57 19.27
N TYR A 91 -17.29 -17.68 17.94
CA TYR A 91 -17.73 -18.84 17.13
C TYR A 91 -16.58 -19.76 16.72
N LYS A 92 -15.38 -19.55 17.25
CA LYS A 92 -14.17 -20.33 16.91
C LYS A 92 -13.88 -20.40 15.41
N ILE A 93 -14.22 -19.33 14.66
CA ILE A 93 -13.95 -19.24 13.24
C ILE A 93 -12.45 -18.99 13.03
N PRO A 94 -11.75 -19.78 12.20
CA PRO A 94 -10.36 -19.53 11.86
C PRO A 94 -10.19 -18.21 11.11
N TYR A 95 -9.20 -17.43 11.49
CA TYR A 95 -8.93 -16.14 10.86
C TYR A 95 -7.45 -15.81 10.74
N THR A 96 -7.12 -14.97 9.76
CA THR A 96 -5.83 -14.31 9.60
C THR A 96 -6.02 -12.81 9.72
N THR A 97 -4.93 -12.09 10.00
CA THR A 97 -4.94 -10.62 10.07
C THR A 97 -3.94 -10.01 9.08
N GLY A 98 -4.24 -8.82 8.58
CA GLY A 98 -3.33 -8.01 7.78
C GLY A 98 -2.69 -6.90 8.63
N TYR A 99 -1.40 -6.64 8.42
CA TYR A 99 -0.70 -5.46 8.94
C TYR A 99 -0.19 -4.66 7.75
N HIS A 100 -0.87 -3.56 7.43
CA HIS A 100 -0.65 -2.78 6.20
C HIS A 100 -0.06 -1.40 6.44
N THR A 101 -0.20 -0.87 7.65
CA THR A 101 0.18 0.50 7.99
C THR A 101 1.01 0.48 9.27
N LYS A 102 2.04 1.31 9.33
CA LYS A 102 2.78 1.58 10.58
C LYS A 102 1.90 2.40 11.53
N PHE A 103 0.89 1.73 12.07
CA PHE A 103 -0.16 2.32 12.88
C PHE A 103 0.38 3.06 14.13
N PRO A 104 1.42 2.57 14.84
CA PRO A 104 2.02 3.27 15.97
C PRO A 104 2.62 4.63 15.60
N GLU A 105 3.36 4.69 14.49
CA GLU A 105 3.95 5.93 13.99
C GLU A 105 2.88 6.90 13.50
N TYR A 106 1.81 6.38 12.95
CA TYR A 106 0.67 7.15 12.50
C TYR A 106 -0.07 7.81 13.67
N LEU A 107 -0.41 7.03 14.70
CA LEU A 107 -1.10 7.53 15.92
C LEU A 107 -0.23 8.49 16.74
N TRP A 108 1.09 8.27 16.78
CA TRP A 108 2.00 9.23 17.39
C TRP A 108 1.96 10.59 16.68
N LYS A 109 2.01 10.60 15.36
CA LYS A 109 1.95 11.85 14.58
C LYS A 109 0.60 12.54 14.68
N LEU A 110 -0.49 11.77 14.71
CA LEU A 110 -1.85 12.27 14.67
C LEU A 110 -2.36 12.73 16.05
N ALA A 111 -2.18 11.90 17.07
CA ALA A 111 -2.80 12.05 18.37
C ALA A 111 -1.80 12.04 19.54
N ARG A 112 -0.48 12.00 19.25
CA ARG A 112 0.60 11.89 20.26
C ARG A 112 0.46 10.66 21.16
N ILE A 113 -0.21 9.60 20.68
CA ILE A 113 -0.34 8.35 21.43
C ILE A 113 1.01 7.63 21.43
N PRO A 114 1.58 7.29 22.61
CA PRO A 114 2.87 6.63 22.70
C PRO A 114 2.89 5.28 21.98
N SER A 115 3.93 5.03 21.21
CA SER A 115 4.09 3.80 20.43
C SER A 115 3.97 2.50 21.27
N PRO A 116 4.49 2.42 22.52
CA PRO A 116 4.30 1.23 23.35
C PRO A 116 2.85 0.85 23.60
N ILE A 117 1.97 1.83 23.83
CA ILE A 117 0.53 1.62 24.06
C ILE A 117 -0.10 1.05 22.77
N THR A 118 0.22 1.66 21.64
CA THR A 118 -0.29 1.19 20.34
C THR A 118 0.19 -0.23 20.03
N TYR A 119 1.47 -0.56 20.27
CA TYR A 119 1.99 -1.90 20.08
C TYR A 119 1.35 -2.91 21.04
N MET A 120 1.00 -2.52 22.27
CA MET A 120 0.25 -3.37 23.20
C MET A 120 -1.13 -3.72 22.63
N TYR A 121 -1.88 -2.73 22.15
CA TYR A 121 -3.15 -2.95 21.47
C TYR A 121 -3.01 -3.89 20.27
N LEU A 122 -2.04 -3.62 19.40
CA LEU A 122 -1.81 -4.44 18.20
C LEU A 122 -1.43 -5.89 18.55
N ARG A 123 -0.60 -6.11 19.58
CA ARG A 123 -0.30 -7.47 20.03
C ARG A 123 -1.56 -8.21 20.50
N LEU A 124 -2.40 -7.56 21.30
CA LEU A 124 -3.68 -8.12 21.75
C LEU A 124 -4.63 -8.40 20.56
N PHE A 125 -4.63 -7.51 19.57
CA PHE A 125 -5.47 -7.66 18.38
C PHE A 125 -5.06 -8.87 17.52
N HIS A 126 -3.77 -9.07 17.31
CA HIS A 126 -3.24 -10.09 16.41
C HIS A 126 -2.94 -11.44 17.06
N GLN A 127 -2.86 -11.53 18.40
CA GLN A 127 -2.32 -12.69 19.14
C GLN A 127 -2.97 -14.04 18.80
N ASP A 128 -4.27 -14.05 18.54
CA ASP A 128 -5.07 -15.28 18.32
C ASP A 128 -5.22 -15.62 16.82
N SER A 129 -4.69 -14.79 15.92
CA SER A 129 -4.75 -15.04 14.48
C SER A 129 -3.86 -16.21 14.07
N ARG A 130 -4.28 -16.98 13.07
CA ARG A 130 -3.45 -18.08 12.50
C ARG A 130 -2.16 -17.55 11.88
N ALA A 131 -2.23 -16.39 11.25
CA ALA A 131 -1.11 -15.69 10.65
C ALA A 131 -1.35 -14.19 10.63
N ILE A 132 -0.29 -13.42 10.81
CA ILE A 132 -0.25 -11.97 10.56
C ILE A 132 0.43 -11.80 9.20
N LEU A 133 -0.29 -11.23 8.24
CA LEU A 133 0.18 -11.05 6.88
C LEU A 133 0.68 -9.61 6.69
N THR A 134 1.95 -9.45 6.35
CA THR A 134 2.62 -8.16 6.19
C THR A 134 3.28 -8.05 4.80
N PRO A 135 3.33 -6.87 4.18
CA PRO A 135 3.68 -6.76 2.76
C PRO A 135 5.17 -6.97 2.46
N SER A 136 6.06 -6.86 3.44
CA SER A 136 7.51 -6.89 3.21
C SER A 136 8.29 -7.65 4.29
N SER A 137 9.52 -8.06 3.94
CA SER A 137 10.44 -8.75 4.85
C SER A 137 10.92 -7.84 5.97
N SER A 138 11.21 -6.59 5.68
CA SER A 138 11.59 -5.60 6.69
C SER A 138 10.48 -5.38 7.71
N CYS A 139 9.23 -5.24 7.25
CA CYS A 139 8.07 -5.10 8.13
C CYS A 139 7.85 -6.35 8.99
N LYS A 140 8.05 -7.56 8.41
CA LYS A 140 8.01 -8.82 9.16
C LYS A 140 9.05 -8.84 10.27
N ASN A 141 10.29 -8.44 9.99
CA ASN A 141 11.37 -8.44 10.98
C ASN A 141 11.09 -7.41 12.09
N GLU A 142 10.69 -6.19 11.72
CA GLU A 142 10.28 -5.15 12.68
C GLU A 142 9.16 -5.64 13.64
N LEU A 143 8.14 -6.31 13.10
CA LEU A 143 7.07 -6.86 13.94
C LEU A 143 7.58 -7.98 14.86
N LYS A 144 8.48 -8.85 14.37
CA LYS A 144 9.10 -9.90 15.21
C LYS A 144 9.91 -9.30 16.36
N ASP A 145 10.70 -8.25 16.10
CA ASP A 145 11.47 -7.52 17.12
C ASP A 145 10.57 -6.86 18.17
N LYS A 146 9.32 -6.52 17.78
CA LYS A 146 8.28 -6.02 18.69
C LYS A 146 7.47 -7.13 19.38
N GLY A 147 7.90 -8.41 19.27
CA GLY A 147 7.31 -9.56 19.96
C GLY A 147 6.08 -10.17 19.28
N PHE A 148 5.81 -9.84 18.01
CA PHE A 148 4.74 -10.49 17.24
C PHE A 148 5.18 -11.89 16.79
N ARG A 149 4.24 -12.84 16.88
CA ARG A 149 4.45 -14.23 16.43
C ARG A 149 3.65 -14.49 15.15
N ARG A 150 4.01 -15.56 14.40
CA ARG A 150 3.28 -16.00 13.19
C ARG A 150 3.17 -14.92 12.10
N VAL A 151 4.21 -14.09 11.96
CA VAL A 151 4.29 -13.05 10.93
C VAL A 151 4.84 -13.61 9.64
N HIS A 152 4.09 -13.44 8.55
CA HIS A 152 4.43 -13.95 7.22
C HIS A 152 4.40 -12.84 6.18
N VAL A 153 5.32 -12.91 5.22
CA VAL A 153 5.32 -11.98 4.09
C VAL A 153 4.18 -12.34 3.14
N TRP A 154 3.43 -11.32 2.78
CA TRP A 154 2.32 -11.41 1.86
C TRP A 154 2.52 -10.38 0.74
N THR A 155 3.04 -10.84 -0.40
CA THR A 155 3.36 -10.00 -1.55
C THR A 155 2.14 -9.28 -2.13
N ARG A 156 2.39 -8.42 -3.11
CA ARG A 156 1.36 -7.70 -3.89
C ARG A 156 1.52 -8.03 -5.35
N GLY A 157 0.57 -7.61 -6.17
CA GLY A 157 0.63 -7.75 -7.61
C GLY A 157 0.44 -6.41 -8.32
N VAL A 158 0.70 -6.40 -9.61
CA VAL A 158 0.38 -5.30 -10.52
C VAL A 158 -0.68 -5.78 -11.51
N ALA A 159 -1.67 -4.93 -11.78
CA ALA A 159 -2.69 -5.25 -12.78
C ALA A 159 -2.13 -5.09 -14.19
N ASP A 160 -2.49 -6.01 -15.09
CA ASP A 160 -2.01 -5.97 -16.49
C ASP A 160 -2.37 -4.66 -17.20
N THR A 161 -3.47 -4.02 -16.82
CA THR A 161 -3.90 -2.72 -17.34
C THR A 161 -2.97 -1.56 -16.97
N LEU A 162 -2.13 -1.75 -15.96
CA LEU A 162 -1.12 -0.78 -15.54
C LEU A 162 0.26 -1.04 -16.16
N ILE A 163 0.39 -2.05 -17.03
CA ILE A 163 1.63 -2.36 -17.73
C ILE A 163 1.49 -1.89 -19.17
N SER A 164 2.22 -0.83 -19.52
CA SER A 164 2.21 -0.32 -20.90
C SER A 164 2.85 -1.30 -21.85
N LYS A 165 2.18 -1.52 -23.01
CA LYS A 165 2.70 -2.31 -24.13
C LYS A 165 3.47 -1.45 -25.14
N ASN A 166 3.41 -0.13 -25.00
CA ASN A 166 4.01 0.80 -25.94
C ASN A 166 5.51 0.99 -25.66
N LYS A 167 6.33 1.01 -26.71
CA LYS A 167 7.75 1.38 -26.64
C LYS A 167 7.86 2.90 -26.83
N VAL A 168 7.52 3.70 -25.86
CA VAL A 168 7.71 5.16 -25.97
C VAL A 168 8.75 5.60 -24.97
N PHE A 169 9.97 5.74 -25.43
CA PHE A 169 11.05 6.36 -24.69
C PHE A 169 11.69 7.48 -25.53
N LYS A 170 11.26 8.72 -25.31
CA LYS A 170 11.98 9.88 -25.85
C LYS A 170 12.85 10.45 -24.73
N LYS A 171 14.18 10.41 -24.90
CA LYS A 171 15.10 11.22 -24.09
C LYS A 171 14.73 12.69 -24.35
N SER A 172 14.16 13.38 -23.37
CA SER A 172 14.01 14.83 -23.40
C SER A 172 15.14 15.48 -22.63
N GLY A 173 15.43 16.76 -22.85
CA GLY A 173 16.56 17.46 -22.24
C GLY A 173 16.56 17.48 -20.71
N HIS A 174 15.40 17.59 -20.05
CA HIS A 174 15.24 17.50 -18.59
C HIS A 174 14.83 16.10 -18.15
N ILE A 175 15.31 15.66 -16.97
CA ILE A 175 14.91 14.38 -16.38
C ILE A 175 13.46 14.46 -15.91
N LYS A 176 12.59 13.65 -16.48
CA LYS A 176 11.18 13.53 -16.09
C LYS A 176 11.04 12.63 -14.88
N VAL A 177 10.68 13.21 -13.75
CA VAL A 177 10.51 12.52 -12.48
C VAL A 177 9.04 12.39 -12.15
N LEU A 178 8.58 11.15 -11.92
CA LEU A 178 7.20 10.85 -11.58
C LEU A 178 7.08 10.48 -10.11
N TYR A 179 6.06 11.00 -9.45
CA TYR A 179 5.50 10.50 -8.21
C TYR A 179 4.04 10.09 -8.44
N VAL A 180 3.63 8.97 -7.86
CA VAL A 180 2.23 8.52 -7.84
C VAL A 180 1.84 8.22 -6.40
N GLY A 181 0.78 8.86 -5.92
CA GLY A 181 0.27 8.63 -4.58
C GLY A 181 -0.41 9.85 -3.99
N ARG A 182 -0.81 9.73 -2.72
CA ARG A 182 -1.49 10.78 -1.98
C ARG A 182 -0.59 12.00 -1.76
N VAL A 183 -1.15 13.20 -1.94
CA VAL A 183 -0.46 14.47 -1.66
C VAL A 183 -0.70 14.86 -0.20
N SER A 184 0.15 14.34 0.70
CA SER A 184 0.00 14.50 2.14
C SER A 184 1.36 14.57 2.85
N ARG A 185 1.38 15.08 4.08
CA ARG A 185 2.63 15.34 4.84
C ARG A 185 3.49 14.09 5.05
N GLU A 186 2.87 12.94 5.33
CA GLU A 186 3.59 11.69 5.56
C GLU A 186 4.31 11.16 4.32
N LYS A 187 3.90 11.60 3.11
CA LYS A 187 4.54 11.24 1.84
C LYS A 187 5.80 12.04 1.55
N ASN A 188 6.10 13.07 2.35
CA ASN A 188 7.36 13.81 2.31
C ASN A 188 7.70 14.38 0.91
N LEU A 189 6.67 14.87 0.18
CA LEU A 189 6.84 15.35 -1.19
C LEU A 189 7.75 16.58 -1.30
N GLU A 190 7.93 17.35 -0.22
CA GLU A 190 8.87 18.46 -0.18
C GLU A 190 10.30 18.05 -0.56
N ALA A 191 10.71 16.83 -0.14
CA ALA A 191 12.04 16.31 -0.46
C ALA A 191 12.23 16.06 -1.97
N LEU A 192 11.16 15.99 -2.76
CA LEU A 192 11.21 15.92 -4.22
C LEU A 192 10.96 17.30 -4.85
N CYS A 193 9.89 17.98 -4.45
CA CYS A 193 9.41 19.21 -5.09
C CYS A 193 10.39 20.38 -5.00
N GLN A 194 11.29 20.39 -3.99
CA GLN A 194 12.37 21.39 -3.90
C GLN A 194 13.30 21.42 -5.12
N TYR A 195 13.31 20.38 -5.95
CA TYR A 195 14.11 20.28 -7.17
C TYR A 195 13.32 20.60 -8.45
N GLN A 196 12.21 21.34 -8.34
CA GLN A 196 11.32 21.69 -9.47
C GLN A 196 11.98 22.48 -10.61
N ASP A 197 13.10 23.15 -10.33
CA ASP A 197 13.84 23.92 -11.33
C ASP A 197 14.93 23.08 -12.02
N GLU A 198 15.23 21.90 -11.50
CA GLU A 198 16.23 20.98 -12.05
C GLU A 198 15.59 19.79 -12.80
N PHE A 199 14.43 19.33 -12.35
CA PHE A 199 13.72 18.17 -12.91
C PHE A 199 12.33 18.57 -13.39
N ASP A 200 11.86 17.93 -14.46
CA ASP A 200 10.45 17.98 -14.89
C ASP A 200 9.62 17.02 -13.99
N ILE A 201 9.08 17.57 -12.91
CA ILE A 201 8.39 16.77 -11.88
C ILE A 201 6.89 16.71 -12.18
N SER A 202 6.38 15.47 -12.27
CA SER A 202 4.95 15.20 -12.37
C SER A 202 4.45 14.43 -11.15
N ILE A 203 3.33 14.88 -10.57
CA ILE A 203 2.67 14.26 -9.42
C ILE A 203 1.27 13.79 -9.83
N VAL A 204 1.05 12.47 -9.75
CA VAL A 204 -0.26 11.85 -9.96
C VAL A 204 -0.88 11.52 -8.60
N GLY A 205 -2.07 12.04 -8.36
CA GLY A 205 -2.83 11.85 -7.13
C GLY A 205 -3.40 13.13 -6.58
N ASP A 206 -4.04 13.02 -5.42
CA ASP A 206 -4.70 14.10 -4.72
C ASP A 206 -4.46 13.96 -3.21
N GLY A 207 -4.83 14.95 -2.42
CA GLY A 207 -4.74 14.89 -0.98
C GLY A 207 -4.76 16.26 -0.29
N PRO A 208 -4.78 16.27 1.04
CA PRO A 208 -5.00 17.47 1.84
C PRO A 208 -3.94 18.58 1.66
N CYS A 209 -2.76 18.22 1.16
CA CYS A 209 -1.69 19.20 0.95
C CYS A 209 -1.65 19.75 -0.49
N LEU A 210 -2.50 19.27 -1.43
CA LEU A 210 -2.40 19.61 -2.85
C LEU A 210 -2.45 21.11 -3.12
N ALA A 211 -3.41 21.83 -2.52
CA ALA A 211 -3.57 23.27 -2.72
C ALA A 211 -2.31 24.05 -2.28
N ALA A 212 -1.79 23.74 -1.10
CA ALA A 212 -0.57 24.36 -0.58
C ALA A 212 0.66 24.07 -1.44
N PHE A 213 0.76 22.81 -1.94
CA PHE A 213 1.89 22.42 -2.81
C PHE A 213 1.85 23.10 -4.17
N LYS A 214 0.67 23.29 -4.78
CA LYS A 214 0.54 24.04 -6.04
C LYS A 214 1.02 25.49 -5.94
N ILE A 215 0.76 26.12 -4.79
CA ILE A 215 1.22 27.50 -4.54
C ILE A 215 2.74 27.52 -4.31
N LYS A 216 3.26 26.58 -3.49
CA LYS A 216 4.67 26.56 -3.09
C LYS A 216 5.61 26.09 -4.22
N TYR A 217 5.12 25.22 -5.12
CA TYR A 217 5.91 24.57 -6.17
C TYR A 217 5.24 24.75 -7.55
N PRO A 218 5.24 25.97 -8.13
CA PRO A 218 4.51 26.30 -9.35
C PRO A 218 5.03 25.56 -10.59
N ASN A 219 6.31 25.13 -10.61
CA ASN A 219 6.91 24.40 -11.74
C ASN A 219 6.67 22.88 -11.68
N VAL A 220 5.94 22.38 -10.66
CA VAL A 220 5.57 20.96 -10.54
C VAL A 220 4.22 20.72 -11.24
N ASN A 221 4.15 19.69 -12.09
CA ASN A 221 2.94 19.28 -12.80
C ASN A 221 2.05 18.41 -11.92
N PHE A 222 0.97 18.95 -11.36
CA PHE A 222 -0.02 18.21 -10.58
C PHE A 222 -1.14 17.70 -11.50
N LEU A 223 -1.13 16.39 -11.79
CA LEU A 223 -2.00 15.77 -12.79
C LEU A 223 -3.35 15.27 -12.24
N GLY A 224 -3.55 15.32 -10.91
CA GLY A 224 -4.72 14.70 -10.26
C GLY A 224 -4.72 13.19 -10.36
N TYR A 225 -5.86 12.53 -10.09
CA TYR A 225 -5.97 11.09 -10.24
C TYR A 225 -5.85 10.63 -11.69
N ARG A 226 -5.09 9.56 -11.93
CA ARG A 226 -5.00 8.82 -13.21
C ARG A 226 -5.10 7.34 -12.93
N PHE A 227 -5.71 6.58 -13.84
CA PHE A 227 -5.97 5.14 -13.65
C PHE A 227 -5.72 4.37 -14.95
N GLY A 228 -5.58 3.04 -14.82
CA GLY A 228 -5.50 2.12 -15.98
C GLY A 228 -4.46 2.54 -17.01
N LYS A 229 -4.87 2.63 -18.27
CA LYS A 229 -3.98 2.94 -19.40
C LYS A 229 -3.32 4.33 -19.27
N ASP A 230 -4.07 5.36 -18.86
CA ASP A 230 -3.52 6.71 -18.72
C ASP A 230 -2.38 6.75 -17.72
N LEU A 231 -2.52 6.05 -16.58
CA LEU A 231 -1.45 5.94 -15.60
C LEU A 231 -0.28 5.10 -16.14
N ALA A 232 -0.55 4.02 -16.87
CA ALA A 232 0.49 3.22 -17.51
C ALA A 232 1.33 4.03 -18.51
N ASP A 233 0.68 4.88 -19.30
CA ASP A 233 1.35 5.75 -20.27
C ASP A 233 2.20 6.83 -19.58
N ILE A 234 1.76 7.34 -18.41
CA ILE A 234 2.55 8.27 -17.59
C ILE A 234 3.80 7.57 -17.01
N TYR A 235 3.66 6.34 -16.48
CA TYR A 235 4.84 5.56 -16.07
C TYR A 235 5.82 5.37 -17.24
N GLN A 236 5.30 5.06 -18.43
CA GLN A 236 6.12 4.82 -19.62
C GLN A 236 6.84 6.08 -20.11
N SER A 237 6.20 7.26 -20.05
CA SER A 237 6.76 8.53 -20.53
C SER A 237 7.71 9.21 -19.56
N SER A 238 7.82 8.73 -18.33
CA SER A 238 8.72 9.26 -17.29
C SER A 238 10.11 8.59 -17.36
N ASN A 239 11.14 9.24 -16.80
CA ASN A 239 12.52 8.72 -16.76
C ASN A 239 12.83 7.99 -15.46
N VAL A 240 12.35 8.51 -14.32
CA VAL A 240 12.60 7.99 -12.98
C VAL A 240 11.32 8.09 -12.17
N PHE A 241 11.01 7.05 -11.41
CA PHE A 241 9.98 7.09 -10.37
C PHE A 241 10.63 7.50 -9.04
N CYS A 242 10.19 8.58 -8.44
CA CYS A 242 10.68 9.02 -7.13
C CYS A 242 9.69 8.67 -6.02
N PHE A 243 10.17 7.96 -4.98
CA PHE A 243 9.37 7.62 -3.81
C PHE A 243 9.97 8.25 -2.55
N PRO A 244 9.59 9.50 -2.19
CA PRO A 244 10.21 10.26 -1.11
C PRO A 244 9.67 9.89 0.28
N SER A 245 8.68 9.01 0.39
CA SER A 245 8.10 8.59 1.68
C SER A 245 9.10 7.80 2.54
N LYS A 246 9.05 8.05 3.86
CA LYS A 246 9.88 7.35 4.86
C LYS A 246 9.06 6.43 5.78
N THR A 247 7.74 6.37 5.62
CA THR A 247 6.84 5.70 6.57
C THR A 247 5.97 4.61 5.98
N ASP A 248 6.08 4.34 4.68
CA ASP A 248 5.31 3.29 4.02
C ASP A 248 5.84 1.89 4.37
N THR A 249 4.92 0.94 4.53
CA THR A 249 5.26 -0.48 4.78
C THR A 249 5.68 -1.21 3.51
N PHE A 250 5.26 -0.73 2.32
CA PHE A 250 5.55 -1.34 1.03
C PHE A 250 5.66 -0.29 -0.09
N GLY A 251 4.54 0.19 -0.63
CA GLY A 251 4.49 1.11 -1.76
C GLY A 251 4.22 0.39 -3.08
N ILE A 252 2.95 0.00 -3.31
CA ILE A 252 2.51 -0.70 -4.55
C ILE A 252 2.94 0.07 -5.80
N VAL A 253 2.90 1.39 -5.78
CA VAL A 253 3.28 2.26 -6.90
C VAL A 253 4.74 2.08 -7.36
N MET A 254 5.64 1.64 -6.46
CA MET A 254 7.01 1.30 -6.85
C MET A 254 7.06 0.04 -7.70
N ILE A 255 6.28 -1.00 -7.36
CA ILE A 255 6.22 -2.21 -8.20
C ILE A 255 5.51 -1.94 -9.52
N GLU A 256 4.53 -1.04 -9.57
CA GLU A 256 3.91 -0.57 -10.81
C GLU A 256 4.94 0.13 -11.72
N ALA A 257 5.77 1.02 -11.16
CA ALA A 257 6.87 1.67 -11.86
C ALA A 257 7.86 0.65 -12.44
N LEU A 258 8.35 -0.27 -11.61
CA LEU A 258 9.32 -1.31 -12.02
C LEU A 258 8.75 -2.25 -13.09
N MET A 259 7.48 -2.64 -13.02
CA MET A 259 6.81 -3.46 -14.05
C MET A 259 6.69 -2.72 -15.39
N ASN A 260 6.76 -1.38 -15.39
CA ASN A 260 6.89 -0.55 -16.59
C ASN A 260 8.37 -0.29 -16.97
N GLY A 261 9.32 -0.93 -16.30
CA GLY A 261 10.75 -0.72 -16.51
C GLY A 261 11.25 0.64 -16.03
N LEU A 262 10.48 1.36 -15.22
CA LEU A 262 10.84 2.68 -14.69
C LEU A 262 11.70 2.50 -13.44
N PRO A 263 12.97 2.97 -13.40
CA PRO A 263 13.82 2.85 -12.21
C PRO A 263 13.31 3.70 -11.06
N VAL A 264 13.53 3.21 -9.83
CA VAL A 264 13.02 3.84 -8.60
C VAL A 264 14.12 4.54 -7.83
N ALA A 265 13.96 5.83 -7.55
CA ALA A 265 14.76 6.60 -6.61
C ALA A 265 14.01 6.76 -5.28
N ALA A 266 14.60 6.31 -4.16
CA ALA A 266 13.94 6.36 -2.87
C ALA A 266 14.92 6.50 -1.71
N PHE A 267 14.41 6.81 -0.50
CA PHE A 267 15.19 6.66 0.72
C PHE A 267 15.38 5.18 1.08
N ARG A 268 16.52 4.86 1.73
CA ARG A 268 16.80 3.49 2.20
C ARG A 268 16.06 3.23 3.53
N VAL A 269 14.78 2.93 3.43
CA VAL A 269 13.89 2.68 4.57
C VAL A 269 13.01 1.46 4.29
N THR A 270 12.28 0.97 5.31
CA THR A 270 11.25 -0.07 5.17
C THR A 270 10.32 0.24 4.00
N GLY A 271 9.95 -0.76 3.23
CA GLY A 271 9.20 -0.63 1.98
C GLY A 271 10.13 -0.54 0.78
N PRO A 272 10.77 0.61 0.50
CA PRO A 272 11.73 0.72 -0.60
C PRO A 272 12.84 -0.32 -0.62
N GLN A 273 13.46 -0.63 0.53
CA GLN A 273 14.56 -1.62 0.61
C GLN A 273 14.12 -3.07 0.35
N ASP A 274 12.81 -3.37 0.42
CA ASP A 274 12.26 -4.70 0.13
C ASP A 274 11.89 -4.88 -1.36
N ILE A 275 11.77 -3.76 -2.10
CA ILE A 275 11.30 -3.71 -3.48
C ILE A 275 12.44 -3.40 -4.44
N VAL A 276 13.27 -2.42 -4.10
CA VAL A 276 14.29 -1.87 -4.98
C VAL A 276 15.63 -2.56 -4.74
N GLU A 277 16.17 -3.18 -5.77
CA GLU A 277 17.53 -3.70 -5.80
C GLU A 277 18.49 -2.57 -6.21
N HIS A 278 19.25 -2.08 -5.22
CA HIS A 278 20.15 -0.94 -5.38
C HIS A 278 21.18 -1.17 -6.49
N GLY A 279 21.25 -0.25 -7.45
CA GLY A 279 22.14 -0.36 -8.63
C GLY A 279 21.60 -1.22 -9.76
N ARG A 280 20.45 -1.91 -9.57
CA ARG A 280 19.86 -2.77 -10.60
C ARG A 280 18.45 -2.33 -11.03
N THR A 281 17.56 -2.07 -10.07
CA THR A 281 16.19 -1.61 -10.36
C THR A 281 15.94 -0.19 -9.90
N GLY A 282 16.89 0.41 -9.20
CA GLY A 282 16.82 1.78 -8.72
C GLY A 282 17.97 2.10 -7.78
N TYR A 283 17.90 3.27 -7.18
CA TYR A 283 18.89 3.72 -6.22
C TYR A 283 18.27 4.12 -4.89
N LEU A 284 18.84 3.60 -3.80
CA LEU A 284 18.42 3.86 -2.43
C LEU A 284 19.53 4.61 -1.67
N GLY A 285 19.21 5.72 -1.03
CA GLY A 285 20.18 6.50 -0.25
C GLY A 285 19.51 7.68 0.45
N ASN A 286 20.30 8.49 1.15
CA ASN A 286 19.80 9.67 1.87
C ASN A 286 19.67 10.91 0.97
N ASP A 287 20.33 10.92 -0.18
CA ASP A 287 20.28 11.99 -1.17
C ASP A 287 19.40 11.59 -2.36
N LEU A 288 18.16 12.09 -2.36
CA LEU A 288 17.19 11.81 -3.44
C LEU A 288 17.63 12.38 -4.79
N ARG A 289 18.26 13.56 -4.81
CA ARG A 289 18.76 14.19 -6.03
C ARG A 289 19.80 13.30 -6.72
N LYS A 290 20.76 12.80 -5.94
CA LYS A 290 21.77 11.84 -6.42
C LYS A 290 21.11 10.55 -6.89
N ASN A 291 20.18 9.98 -6.12
CA ASN A 291 19.48 8.75 -6.48
C ASN A 291 18.73 8.89 -7.81
N ILE A 292 18.05 10.03 -8.04
CA ILE A 292 17.36 10.34 -9.31
C ILE A 292 18.34 10.33 -10.49
N LYS A 293 19.48 11.05 -10.34
CA LYS A 293 20.51 11.10 -11.40
C LYS A 293 21.13 9.73 -11.69
N ASP A 294 21.41 8.97 -10.64
CA ASP A 294 22.00 7.63 -10.80
C ASP A 294 21.03 6.65 -11.47
N CYS A 295 19.72 6.78 -11.26
CA CYS A 295 18.69 5.99 -11.95
C CYS A 295 18.78 6.12 -13.48
N MET A 296 19.25 7.25 -14.02
CA MET A 296 19.41 7.46 -15.47
C MET A 296 20.46 6.53 -16.13
N LYS A 297 21.31 5.88 -15.33
CA LYS A 297 22.32 4.91 -15.79
C LYS A 297 21.74 3.53 -16.03
N LEU A 298 20.53 3.24 -15.53
CA LEU A 298 19.91 1.91 -15.59
C LEU A 298 19.18 1.69 -16.91
N ASN A 299 19.24 0.45 -17.39
CA ASN A 299 18.52 0.02 -18.58
C ASN A 299 17.09 -0.41 -18.21
N ARG A 300 16.08 0.23 -18.78
CA ARG A 300 14.67 -0.03 -18.51
C ARG A 300 14.20 -1.42 -18.96
N ASN A 301 14.74 -1.94 -20.05
CA ASN A 301 14.38 -3.28 -20.53
C ASN A 301 14.88 -4.35 -19.57
N ASP A 302 16.11 -4.17 -19.03
CA ASP A 302 16.68 -5.10 -18.06
C ASP A 302 15.88 -5.08 -16.75
N ILE A 303 15.45 -3.90 -16.29
CA ILE A 303 14.54 -3.78 -15.14
C ILE A 303 13.26 -4.56 -15.39
N LYS A 304 12.58 -4.32 -16.52
CA LYS A 304 11.31 -4.96 -16.85
C LYS A 304 11.44 -6.49 -16.93
N LEU A 305 12.49 -7.00 -17.57
CA LEU A 305 12.78 -8.43 -17.65
C LEU A 305 13.05 -9.04 -16.27
N HIS A 306 13.82 -8.34 -15.44
CA HIS A 306 14.18 -8.82 -14.11
C HIS A 306 12.98 -8.97 -13.16
N VAL A 307 11.96 -8.12 -13.31
CA VAL A 307 10.81 -8.10 -12.39
C VAL A 307 9.55 -8.78 -12.97
N LYS A 308 9.57 -9.23 -14.21
CA LYS A 308 8.40 -9.68 -15.00
C LYS A 308 7.46 -10.62 -14.26
N ASP A 309 7.99 -11.60 -13.51
CA ASP A 309 7.20 -12.63 -12.83
C ASP A 309 7.16 -12.46 -11.29
N ARG A 310 7.70 -11.34 -10.80
CA ARG A 310 7.92 -11.15 -9.37
C ARG A 310 6.65 -10.76 -8.60
N TRP A 311 5.74 -10.03 -9.24
CA TRP A 311 4.54 -9.48 -8.59
C TRP A 311 3.26 -9.83 -9.33
N SER A 312 2.59 -10.88 -8.85
CA SER A 312 1.36 -11.41 -9.41
C SER A 312 0.22 -11.38 -8.37
N TRP A 313 -0.95 -10.88 -8.75
CA TRP A 313 -2.13 -10.95 -7.90
C TRP A 313 -2.58 -12.38 -7.63
N LYS A 314 -2.38 -13.30 -8.58
CA LYS A 314 -2.65 -14.72 -8.37
C LYS A 314 -1.79 -15.28 -7.23
N ALA A 315 -0.48 -15.04 -7.25
CA ALA A 315 0.42 -15.43 -6.17
C ALA A 315 0.04 -14.78 -4.83
N CYS A 316 -0.38 -13.50 -4.84
CA CYS A 316 -0.88 -12.82 -3.64
C CYS A 316 -2.07 -13.55 -3.02
N VAL A 317 -3.06 -13.95 -3.84
CA VAL A 317 -4.25 -14.69 -3.38
C VAL A 317 -3.87 -16.09 -2.88
N ASP A 318 -2.96 -16.79 -3.57
CA ASP A 318 -2.49 -18.12 -3.16
C ASP A 318 -1.80 -18.09 -1.79
N ILE A 319 -1.00 -17.05 -1.50
CA ILE A 319 -0.39 -16.87 -0.18
C ILE A 319 -1.47 -16.63 0.89
N LEU A 320 -2.48 -15.81 0.62
CA LEU A 320 -3.59 -15.61 1.55
C LEU A 320 -4.28 -16.94 1.88
N TYR A 321 -4.61 -17.73 0.87
CA TYR A 321 -5.27 -19.02 1.05
C TYR A 321 -4.40 -20.04 1.78
N LYS A 322 -3.10 -20.06 1.49
CA LYS A 322 -2.15 -20.93 2.21
C LYS A 322 -2.21 -20.73 3.72
N HIS A 323 -2.41 -19.51 4.19
CA HIS A 323 -2.45 -19.20 5.62
C HIS A 323 -3.86 -19.23 6.21
N LEU A 324 -4.88 -18.89 5.42
CA LEU A 324 -6.25 -18.80 5.88
C LEU A 324 -6.94 -20.18 5.94
N LEU A 325 -6.68 -21.03 4.93
CA LEU A 325 -7.40 -22.30 4.74
C LEU A 325 -6.64 -23.53 5.29
N LYS A 326 -5.46 -23.34 5.86
CA LYS A 326 -4.79 -24.45 6.56
C LYS A 326 -5.68 -25.00 7.69
N PRO A 327 -5.76 -26.32 7.88
CA PRO A 327 -6.49 -26.94 8.99
C PRO A 327 -5.96 -26.50 10.37
#